data_d398287ed9f08c0f02a19341c51b19d9
#
_entry.id   d398287ed9f08c0f02a19341c51b19d9
#
_cell.length_a   1.000
_cell.length_b   1.000
_cell.length_c   1.000
_cell.angle_alpha   90.00
_cell.angle_beta   90.00
_cell.angle_gamma   90.00
#
_symmetry.space_group_name_H-M   'P 1'
#
loop_
_entity.id
_entity.type
_entity.pdbx_description
1 polymer ?
#
loop_
_entity_poly.entity_id
_entity_poly.type
_entity_poly.pdbx_seq_one_letter_code
_entity_poly.pdbx_strand_id
1 'polypeptide(L)'
;MEANQPFVFQEYKFHYYITNATQERLHYFDMNFGGTLGANSPIPAEDKHRYLVSSLMEEAIASSQMEGASTTRKKAKDMLRKGTKPRNKSEQMILNNYNTIQHIAKNREWELTPERLLTIHRLMTQNTLDNSEDEGRFRTNDDIYVVDNLSGEVVHFPVPYTEIPELILLLCRLFNEKRSEN
;
A
#
# COMPACT_ATOMS: atom_id res chain seq x y z
N MET A 1 -22.21 17.31 -15.16
CA MET A 1 -20.95 17.40 -14.38
C MET A 1 -19.82 17.25 -15.38
N GLU A 2 -18.88 18.18 -15.41
CA GLU A 2 -17.66 18.01 -16.17
C GLU A 2 -16.75 17.02 -15.49
N ALA A 3 -16.16 16.11 -16.28
CA ALA A 3 -15.19 15.15 -15.76
C ALA A 3 -13.84 15.84 -15.57
N ASN A 4 -13.26 15.72 -14.39
CA ASN A 4 -11.89 16.14 -14.18
C ASN A 4 -10.94 15.05 -14.69
N GLN A 5 -9.96 15.43 -15.50
CA GLN A 5 -8.98 14.53 -16.09
C GLN A 5 -7.59 14.85 -15.52
N PRO A 6 -7.20 14.21 -14.40
CA PRO A 6 -5.97 14.57 -13.70
C PRO A 6 -4.70 14.20 -14.46
N PHE A 7 -4.72 13.09 -15.21
CA PHE A 7 -3.58 12.67 -16.02
C PHE A 7 -3.96 11.64 -17.09
N VAL A 8 -3.11 11.53 -18.09
CA VAL A 8 -3.14 10.49 -19.12
C VAL A 8 -1.95 9.58 -18.91
N PHE A 9 -2.18 8.28 -18.92
CA PHE A 9 -1.16 7.26 -18.78
C PHE A 9 -1.19 6.40 -20.06
N GLN A 10 -0.27 6.66 -20.97
CA GLN A 10 -0.31 6.16 -22.34
C GLN A 10 -1.65 6.49 -23.01
N GLU A 11 -2.40 5.50 -23.49
CA GLU A 11 -3.75 5.65 -24.08
C GLU A 11 -4.86 5.73 -23.00
N TYR A 12 -4.54 5.42 -21.74
CA TYR A 12 -5.50 5.41 -20.65
C TYR A 12 -5.75 6.82 -20.14
N LYS A 13 -7.00 7.26 -20.17
CA LYS A 13 -7.46 8.54 -19.64
C LYS A 13 -8.19 8.30 -18.34
N PHE A 14 -7.64 8.81 -17.24
CA PHE A 14 -8.28 8.72 -15.94
C PHE A 14 -9.21 9.90 -15.73
N HIS A 15 -10.41 9.62 -15.22
CA HIS A 15 -11.43 10.62 -14.95
C HIS A 15 -11.94 10.47 -13.52
N TYR A 16 -12.29 11.58 -12.90
CA TYR A 16 -13.01 11.57 -11.63
C TYR A 16 -14.07 12.66 -11.61
N TYR A 17 -15.09 12.47 -10.79
CA TYR A 17 -16.16 13.40 -10.59
C TYR A 17 -16.25 13.79 -9.13
N ILE A 18 -16.34 15.10 -8.85
CA ILE A 18 -16.61 15.60 -7.52
C ILE A 18 -18.12 15.76 -7.37
N THR A 19 -18.72 14.86 -6.59
CA THR A 19 -20.14 14.93 -6.24
C THR A 19 -20.33 15.76 -4.96
N ASN A 20 -21.58 16.16 -4.66
CA ASN A 20 -21.89 16.82 -3.39
C ASN A 20 -21.47 15.95 -2.20
N ALA A 21 -21.72 14.65 -2.24
CA ALA A 21 -21.29 13.71 -1.21
C ALA A 21 -19.76 13.65 -1.05
N THR A 22 -19.03 13.77 -2.16
CA THR A 22 -17.56 13.85 -2.14
C THR A 22 -17.10 15.14 -1.45
N GLN A 23 -17.72 16.29 -1.79
CA GLN A 23 -17.39 17.59 -1.17
C GLN A 23 -17.72 17.61 0.33
N GLU A 24 -18.87 17.08 0.75
CA GLU A 24 -19.22 16.97 2.16
C GLU A 24 -18.19 16.15 2.94
N ARG A 25 -17.73 15.02 2.38
CA ARG A 25 -16.70 14.18 3.00
C ARG A 25 -15.34 14.87 3.06
N LEU A 26 -14.92 15.55 1.99
CA LEU A 26 -13.68 16.32 1.98
C LEU A 26 -13.74 17.42 3.05
N HIS A 27 -14.83 18.18 3.12
CA HIS A 27 -15.01 19.18 4.15
C HIS A 27 -14.97 18.58 5.56
N TYR A 28 -15.63 17.43 5.77
CA TYR A 28 -15.56 16.70 7.04
C TYR A 28 -14.11 16.33 7.39
N PHE A 29 -13.33 15.85 6.43
CA PHE A 29 -11.91 15.52 6.64
C PHE A 29 -11.08 16.76 6.96
N ASP A 30 -11.26 17.86 6.25
CA ASP A 30 -10.57 19.11 6.50
C ASP A 30 -10.86 19.64 7.93
N MET A 31 -12.11 19.57 8.37
CA MET A 31 -12.51 20.04 9.70
C MET A 31 -12.05 19.13 10.85
N ASN A 32 -11.92 17.83 10.61
CA ASN A 32 -11.65 16.86 11.69
C ASN A 32 -10.21 16.31 11.66
N PHE A 33 -9.55 16.30 10.48
CA PHE A 33 -8.22 15.75 10.28
C PHE A 33 -7.24 16.77 9.70
N GLY A 34 -7.75 17.88 9.15
CA GLY A 34 -6.95 19.03 8.73
C GLY A 34 -6.37 19.71 9.95
N GLY A 35 -5.07 19.72 10.09
CA GLY A 35 -4.39 20.38 11.17
C GLY A 35 -2.97 19.88 11.31
N THR A 36 -2.12 20.71 11.88
CA THR A 36 -0.76 20.32 12.23
C THR A 36 -0.79 19.53 13.53
N LEU A 37 -0.21 18.34 13.56
CA LEU A 37 0.21 17.65 14.78
C LEU A 37 1.33 18.46 15.50
N GLY A 38 1.15 19.79 15.51
CA GLY A 38 2.08 20.76 16.03
C GLY A 38 2.07 20.88 17.56
N ALA A 39 2.37 22.09 18.06
CA ALA A 39 2.53 22.38 19.48
C ALA A 39 1.30 22.06 20.37
N ASN A 40 0.11 21.96 19.76
CA ASN A 40 -1.16 21.65 20.45
C ASN A 40 -1.60 20.19 20.29
N SER A 41 -0.71 19.28 19.90
CA SER A 41 -1.02 17.85 19.82
C SER A 41 -1.44 17.32 21.21
N PRO A 42 -2.60 16.64 21.33
CA PRO A 42 -3.02 16.04 22.59
C PRO A 42 -2.09 14.89 23.04
N ILE A 43 -1.15 14.48 22.18
CA ILE A 43 -0.18 13.43 22.48
C ILE A 43 1.11 14.08 22.98
N PRO A 44 1.55 13.79 24.22
CA PRO A 44 2.82 14.26 24.74
C PRO A 44 3.99 13.86 23.82
N ALA A 45 5.01 14.70 23.72
CA ALA A 45 6.16 14.47 22.83
C ALA A 45 6.86 13.14 23.11
N GLU A 46 6.94 12.74 24.36
CA GLU A 46 7.49 11.48 24.84
C GLU A 46 6.71 10.25 24.43
N ASP A 47 5.38 10.37 24.23
CA ASP A 47 4.49 9.30 23.82
C ASP A 47 4.30 9.20 22.29
N LYS A 48 4.71 10.21 21.52
CA LYS A 48 4.51 10.25 20.05
C LYS A 48 5.10 9.03 19.35
N HIS A 49 6.32 8.63 19.72
CA HIS A 49 6.97 7.46 19.13
C HIS A 49 6.20 6.18 19.46
N ARG A 50 5.78 5.99 20.70
CA ARG A 50 5.01 4.83 21.15
C ARG A 50 3.65 4.76 20.48
N TYR A 51 2.99 5.91 20.31
CA TYR A 51 1.73 6.01 19.57
C TYR A 51 1.91 5.63 18.10
N LEU A 52 2.92 6.19 17.43
CA LEU A 52 3.22 5.89 16.04
C LEU A 52 3.49 4.38 15.82
N VAL A 53 4.34 3.78 16.65
CA VAL A 53 4.63 2.33 16.56
C VAL A 53 3.36 1.50 16.76
N SER A 54 2.51 1.87 17.71
CA SER A 54 1.24 1.20 17.93
C SER A 54 0.30 1.34 16.74
N SER A 55 0.21 2.52 16.13
CA SER A 55 -0.63 2.78 14.94
C SER A 55 -0.14 1.97 13.74
N LEU A 56 1.16 1.90 13.49
CA LEU A 56 1.73 1.08 12.42
C LEU A 56 1.46 -0.41 12.60
N MET A 57 1.47 -0.91 13.84
CA MET A 57 1.09 -2.30 14.12
C MET A 57 -0.39 -2.55 13.82
N GLU A 58 -1.28 -1.63 14.23
CA GLU A 58 -2.71 -1.75 13.97
C GLU A 58 -3.01 -1.70 12.48
N GLU A 59 -2.37 -0.80 11.74
CA GLU A 59 -2.49 -0.70 10.28
C GLU A 59 -2.06 -2.01 9.60
N ALA A 60 -0.88 -2.53 9.95
CA ALA A 60 -0.37 -3.77 9.38
C ALA A 60 -1.30 -4.97 9.66
N ILE A 61 -1.89 -5.03 10.85
CA ILE A 61 -2.81 -6.10 11.23
C ILE A 61 -4.13 -5.96 10.46
N ALA A 62 -4.74 -4.77 10.48
CA ALA A 62 -6.04 -4.53 9.84
C ALA A 62 -5.96 -4.73 8.32
N SER A 63 -4.97 -4.16 7.67
CA SER A 63 -4.73 -4.29 6.24
C SER A 63 -4.51 -5.75 5.83
N SER A 64 -3.65 -6.49 6.56
CA SER A 64 -3.45 -7.91 6.27
C SER A 64 -4.69 -8.78 6.50
N GLN A 65 -5.53 -8.43 7.47
CA GLN A 65 -6.80 -9.12 7.69
C GLN A 65 -7.80 -8.86 6.56
N MET A 66 -7.85 -7.66 6.01
CA MET A 66 -8.64 -7.34 4.82
C MET A 66 -8.20 -8.16 3.61
N GLU A 67 -6.90 -8.46 3.50
CA GLU A 67 -6.29 -9.32 2.47
C GLU A 67 -6.35 -10.83 2.82
N GLY A 68 -7.14 -11.22 3.82
CA GLY A 68 -7.43 -12.61 4.13
C GLY A 68 -6.55 -13.26 5.20
N ALA A 69 -5.70 -12.51 5.91
CA ALA A 69 -4.96 -13.09 7.03
C ALA A 69 -5.90 -13.44 8.20
N SER A 70 -5.93 -14.72 8.58
CA SER A 70 -6.86 -15.30 9.56
C SER A 70 -6.30 -15.37 10.98
N THR A 71 -5.55 -14.36 11.43
CA THR A 71 -4.97 -14.28 12.78
C THR A 71 -5.74 -13.27 13.62
N THR A 72 -5.99 -13.60 14.91
CA THR A 72 -6.65 -12.65 15.79
C THR A 72 -5.76 -11.44 16.08
N ARG A 73 -6.37 -10.23 16.16
CA ARG A 73 -5.67 -8.96 16.45
C ARG A 73 -4.75 -9.07 17.68
N LYS A 74 -5.21 -9.73 18.75
CA LYS A 74 -4.42 -9.91 19.99
C LYS A 74 -3.14 -10.72 19.71
N LYS A 75 -3.24 -11.88 19.05
CA LYS A 75 -2.10 -12.72 18.72
C LYS A 75 -1.12 -12.01 17.80
N ALA A 76 -1.61 -11.32 16.76
CA ALA A 76 -0.79 -10.55 15.84
C ALA A 76 -0.01 -9.44 16.57
N LYS A 77 -0.70 -8.67 17.43
CA LYS A 77 -0.07 -7.60 18.22
C LYS A 77 0.98 -8.12 19.20
N ASP A 78 0.71 -9.25 19.85
CA ASP A 78 1.67 -9.91 20.74
C ASP A 78 2.89 -10.42 19.98
N MET A 79 2.70 -11.00 18.78
CA MET A 79 3.78 -11.43 17.89
C MET A 79 4.69 -10.25 17.50
N LEU A 80 4.11 -9.16 17.00
CA LEU A 80 4.87 -7.98 16.58
C LEU A 80 5.62 -7.33 17.76
N ARG A 81 4.99 -7.22 18.93
CA ARG A 81 5.61 -6.63 20.12
C ARG A 81 6.76 -7.45 20.69
N LYS A 82 6.63 -8.77 20.66
CA LYS A 82 7.64 -9.71 21.21
C LYS A 82 8.71 -10.05 20.18
N GLY A 83 8.54 -9.67 18.89
CA GLY A 83 9.44 -10.05 17.81
C GLY A 83 9.52 -11.56 17.59
N THR A 84 8.43 -12.29 17.87
CA THR A 84 8.42 -13.75 17.69
C THR A 84 8.25 -14.11 16.21
N LYS A 85 8.84 -15.23 15.80
CA LYS A 85 8.72 -15.72 14.42
C LYS A 85 7.28 -16.08 14.09
N PRO A 86 6.79 -15.75 12.87
CA PRO A 86 5.48 -16.14 12.40
C PRO A 86 5.39 -17.68 12.30
N ARG A 87 4.22 -18.23 12.61
CA ARG A 87 3.96 -19.67 12.66
C ARG A 87 3.22 -20.18 11.42
N ASN A 88 2.63 -19.29 10.66
CA ASN A 88 1.84 -19.60 9.46
C ASN A 88 1.85 -18.43 8.48
N LYS A 89 1.29 -18.64 7.28
CA LYS A 89 1.21 -17.66 6.20
C LYS A 89 0.52 -16.35 6.64
N SER A 90 -0.57 -16.42 7.42
CA SER A 90 -1.28 -15.23 7.91
C SER A 90 -0.43 -14.36 8.85
N GLU A 91 0.29 -14.99 9.78
CA GLU A 91 1.21 -14.28 10.67
C GLU A 91 2.41 -13.71 9.89
N GLN A 92 2.88 -14.42 8.85
CA GLN A 92 3.94 -13.94 7.96
C GLN A 92 3.47 -12.71 7.16
N MET A 93 2.26 -12.72 6.61
CA MET A 93 1.69 -11.56 5.91
C MET A 93 1.67 -10.31 6.80
N ILE A 94 1.23 -10.46 8.05
CA ILE A 94 1.19 -9.34 9.01
C ILE A 94 2.59 -8.83 9.32
N LEU A 95 3.56 -9.72 9.55
CA LEU A 95 4.95 -9.34 9.80
C LEU A 95 5.56 -8.62 8.59
N ASN A 96 5.33 -9.14 7.39
CA ASN A 96 5.79 -8.54 6.13
C ASN A 96 5.24 -7.13 5.98
N ASN A 97 3.93 -6.95 6.15
CA ASN A 97 3.28 -5.66 6.03
C ASN A 97 3.85 -4.65 7.04
N TYR A 98 3.99 -5.06 8.31
CA TYR A 98 4.60 -4.21 9.35
C TYR A 98 6.02 -3.78 9.00
N ASN A 99 6.87 -4.72 8.57
CA ASN A 99 8.25 -4.43 8.17
C ASN A 99 8.30 -3.51 6.94
N THR A 100 7.40 -3.72 5.98
CA THR A 100 7.31 -2.90 4.77
C THR A 100 6.89 -1.48 5.08
N ILE A 101 5.88 -1.28 5.92
CA ILE A 101 5.46 0.06 6.36
C ILE A 101 6.61 0.77 7.07
N GLN A 102 7.34 0.10 7.95
CA GLN A 102 8.52 0.67 8.62
C GLN A 102 9.63 1.03 7.62
N HIS A 103 9.87 0.16 6.63
CA HIS A 103 10.86 0.42 5.58
C HIS A 103 10.50 1.67 4.78
N ILE A 104 9.25 1.79 4.35
CA ILE A 104 8.75 2.96 3.62
C ILE A 104 8.86 4.22 4.48
N ALA A 105 8.41 4.16 5.74
CA ALA A 105 8.44 5.31 6.65
C ALA A 105 9.87 5.84 6.90
N LYS A 106 10.86 4.95 7.00
CA LYS A 106 12.27 5.32 7.14
C LYS A 106 12.86 5.95 5.88
N ASN A 107 12.32 5.58 4.72
CA ASN A 107 12.88 5.93 3.42
C ASN A 107 11.93 6.81 2.59
N ARG A 108 10.98 7.47 3.24
CA ARG A 108 9.93 8.26 2.58
C ARG A 108 10.45 9.38 1.66
N GLU A 109 11.67 9.88 1.94
CA GLU A 109 12.31 10.94 1.13
C GLU A 109 13.03 10.41 -0.11
N TRP A 110 13.14 9.09 -0.28
CA TRP A 110 13.78 8.52 -1.44
C TRP A 110 12.88 8.63 -2.68
N GLU A 111 13.50 8.85 -3.83
CA GLU A 111 12.82 8.71 -5.11
C GLU A 111 12.36 7.28 -5.32
N LEU A 112 11.19 7.11 -5.92
CA LEU A 112 10.72 5.78 -6.32
C LEU A 112 11.46 5.35 -7.59
N THR A 113 12.05 4.15 -7.54
CA THR A 113 12.66 3.50 -8.70
C THR A 113 12.10 2.10 -8.88
N PRO A 114 12.24 1.47 -10.06
CA PRO A 114 11.81 0.09 -10.25
C PRO A 114 12.43 -0.88 -9.24
N GLU A 115 13.71 -0.72 -8.91
CA GLU A 115 14.42 -1.57 -7.95
C GLU A 115 13.87 -1.41 -6.53
N ARG A 116 13.53 -0.18 -6.14
CA ARG A 116 12.90 0.11 -4.84
C ARG A 116 11.49 -0.46 -4.77
N LEU A 117 10.73 -0.35 -5.86
CA LEU A 117 9.41 -0.97 -5.96
C LEU A 117 9.51 -2.49 -5.82
N LEU A 118 10.46 -3.13 -6.49
CA LEU A 118 10.71 -4.57 -6.36
C LEU A 118 11.21 -4.96 -4.96
N THR A 119 11.95 -4.08 -4.28
CA THR A 119 12.35 -4.28 -2.88
C THR A 119 11.12 -4.26 -1.97
N ILE A 120 10.20 -3.30 -2.15
CA ILE A 120 8.93 -3.23 -1.43
C ILE A 120 8.11 -4.50 -1.69
N HIS A 121 8.00 -4.92 -2.96
CA HIS A 121 7.30 -6.15 -3.34
C HIS A 121 7.89 -7.37 -2.61
N ARG A 122 9.22 -7.52 -2.62
CA ARG A 122 9.89 -8.61 -1.90
C ARG A 122 9.59 -8.61 -0.41
N LEU A 123 9.65 -7.44 0.25
CA LEU A 123 9.33 -7.32 1.68
C LEU A 123 7.89 -7.74 1.97
N MET A 124 6.95 -7.33 1.11
CA MET A 124 5.52 -7.67 1.25
C MET A 124 5.24 -9.14 1.04
N THR A 125 5.93 -9.78 0.10
CA THR A 125 5.59 -11.13 -0.37
C THR A 125 6.47 -12.23 0.19
N GLN A 126 7.51 -11.89 0.96
CA GLN A 126 8.47 -12.85 1.51
C GLN A 126 7.78 -14.01 2.24
N ASN A 127 8.06 -15.25 1.80
CA ASN A 127 7.49 -16.48 2.35
C ASN A 127 5.94 -16.55 2.36
N THR A 128 5.28 -15.82 1.44
CA THR A 128 3.81 -15.84 1.32
C THR A 128 3.32 -16.19 -0.07
N LEU A 129 4.17 -16.16 -1.09
CA LEU A 129 3.84 -16.63 -2.43
C LEU A 129 3.98 -18.15 -2.53
N ASP A 130 3.21 -18.74 -3.44
CA ASP A 130 3.28 -20.18 -3.71
C ASP A 130 4.60 -20.55 -4.41
N ASN A 131 5.11 -19.64 -5.25
CA ASN A 131 6.44 -19.74 -5.83
C ASN A 131 7.32 -18.60 -5.28
N SER A 132 8.33 -18.93 -4.47
CA SER A 132 9.25 -17.96 -3.88
C SER A 132 10.12 -17.23 -4.91
N GLU A 133 10.29 -17.78 -6.12
CA GLU A 133 11.02 -17.09 -7.18
C GLU A 133 10.31 -15.84 -7.69
N ASP A 134 9.02 -15.68 -7.42
CA ASP A 134 8.25 -14.51 -7.82
C ASP A 134 8.38 -13.34 -6.84
N GLU A 135 9.03 -13.56 -5.69
CA GLU A 135 9.28 -12.52 -4.71
C GLU A 135 10.23 -11.42 -5.24
N GLY A 136 9.71 -10.21 -5.34
CA GLY A 136 10.52 -9.05 -5.74
C GLY A 136 10.91 -9.03 -7.22
N ARG A 137 10.09 -9.60 -8.09
CA ARG A 137 10.28 -9.52 -9.54
C ARG A 137 8.96 -9.26 -10.27
N PHE A 138 9.05 -8.78 -11.48
CA PHE A 138 7.92 -8.69 -12.39
C PHE A 138 7.65 -10.06 -13.02
N ARG A 139 6.38 -10.31 -13.38
CA ARG A 139 6.00 -11.49 -14.15
C ARG A 139 6.68 -11.50 -15.53
N THR A 140 6.87 -12.69 -16.06
CA THR A 140 7.55 -12.94 -17.34
C THR A 140 6.63 -13.61 -18.39
N ASN A 141 5.33 -13.69 -18.10
CA ASN A 141 4.29 -14.24 -18.97
C ASN A 141 2.95 -13.54 -18.72
N ASP A 142 1.94 -13.85 -19.51
CA ASP A 142 0.59 -13.29 -19.44
C ASP A 142 -0.45 -14.28 -18.87
N ASP A 143 -0.01 -15.27 -18.09
CA ASP A 143 -0.88 -16.29 -17.51
C ASP A 143 -1.68 -15.80 -16.27
N ILE A 144 -1.52 -14.52 -15.91
CA ILE A 144 -2.16 -13.91 -14.74
C ILE A 144 -3.32 -13.02 -15.19
N TYR A 145 -4.49 -13.24 -14.62
CA TYR A 145 -5.69 -12.45 -14.81
C TYR A 145 -6.49 -12.37 -13.52
N VAL A 146 -7.38 -11.39 -13.41
CA VAL A 146 -8.26 -11.23 -12.26
C VAL A 146 -9.57 -11.95 -12.53
N VAL A 147 -9.97 -12.81 -11.61
CA VAL A 147 -11.23 -13.53 -11.67
C VAL A 147 -12.16 -13.11 -10.55
N ASP A 148 -13.44 -13.09 -10.83
CA ASP A 148 -14.46 -13.02 -9.79
C ASP A 148 -14.53 -14.39 -9.08
N ASN A 149 -14.32 -14.38 -7.75
CA ASN A 149 -14.27 -15.60 -6.95
C ASN A 149 -15.62 -16.33 -6.84
N LEU A 150 -16.73 -15.68 -7.16
CA LEU A 150 -18.07 -16.27 -7.07
C LEU A 150 -18.50 -16.88 -8.40
N SER A 151 -18.30 -16.15 -9.51
CA SER A 151 -18.69 -16.60 -10.85
C SER A 151 -17.60 -17.39 -11.58
N GLY A 152 -16.33 -17.20 -11.20
CA GLY A 152 -15.17 -17.75 -11.93
C GLY A 152 -14.87 -17.01 -13.24
N GLU A 153 -15.58 -15.92 -13.53
CA GLU A 153 -15.37 -15.14 -14.75
C GLU A 153 -14.12 -14.28 -14.66
N VAL A 154 -13.40 -14.14 -15.76
CA VAL A 154 -12.27 -13.19 -15.86
C VAL A 154 -12.84 -11.79 -15.97
N VAL A 155 -12.55 -10.97 -14.97
CA VAL A 155 -13.03 -9.57 -14.91
C VAL A 155 -11.98 -8.56 -15.35
N HIS A 156 -10.70 -8.95 -15.43
CA HIS A 156 -9.64 -8.08 -15.91
C HIS A 156 -8.46 -8.89 -16.47
N PHE A 157 -8.00 -8.48 -17.65
CA PHE A 157 -6.74 -8.91 -18.24
C PHE A 157 -5.70 -7.82 -18.02
N PRO A 158 -4.61 -8.10 -17.29
CA PRO A 158 -3.53 -7.15 -17.11
C PRO A 158 -2.84 -6.82 -18.45
N VAL A 159 -2.13 -5.70 -18.50
CA VAL A 159 -1.31 -5.33 -19.65
C VAL A 159 -0.30 -6.45 -19.98
N PRO A 160 0.15 -6.60 -21.24
CA PRO A 160 1.17 -7.57 -21.58
C PRO A 160 2.43 -7.42 -20.70
N TYR A 161 3.04 -8.53 -20.28
CA TYR A 161 4.22 -8.49 -19.41
C TYR A 161 5.39 -7.70 -20.03
N THR A 162 5.46 -7.66 -21.35
CA THR A 162 6.48 -6.91 -22.10
C THR A 162 6.37 -5.39 -21.93
N GLU A 163 5.19 -4.87 -21.58
CA GLU A 163 4.93 -3.44 -21.37
C GLU A 163 5.22 -3.00 -19.93
N ILE A 164 5.29 -3.95 -18.98
CA ILE A 164 5.46 -3.66 -17.55
C ILE A 164 6.69 -2.76 -17.29
N PRO A 165 7.88 -3.01 -17.85
CA PRO A 165 9.05 -2.18 -17.56
C PRO A 165 8.84 -0.70 -17.90
N GLU A 166 8.23 -0.40 -19.06
CA GLU A 166 7.95 0.97 -19.48
C GLU A 166 6.90 1.64 -18.60
N LEU A 167 5.81 0.92 -18.29
CA LEU A 167 4.75 1.42 -17.41
C LEU A 167 5.26 1.70 -15.99
N ILE A 168 6.13 0.86 -15.47
CA ILE A 168 6.73 1.08 -14.13
C ILE A 168 7.67 2.28 -14.14
N LEU A 169 8.46 2.49 -15.19
CA LEU A 169 9.29 3.70 -15.33
C LEU A 169 8.41 4.96 -15.37
N LEU A 170 7.31 4.93 -16.11
CA LEU A 170 6.38 6.04 -16.18
C LEU A 170 5.71 6.30 -14.81
N LEU A 171 5.29 5.25 -14.10
CA LEU A 171 4.74 5.36 -12.74
C LEU A 171 5.75 6.01 -11.78
N CYS A 172 7.00 5.56 -11.80
CA CYS A 172 8.07 6.11 -10.97
C CYS A 172 8.29 7.61 -11.27
N ARG A 173 8.29 7.99 -12.55
CA ARG A 173 8.41 9.39 -12.98
C ARG A 173 7.28 10.23 -12.43
N LEU A 174 6.02 9.83 -12.66
CA LEU A 174 4.83 10.54 -12.18
C LEU A 174 4.83 10.69 -10.65
N PHE A 175 5.26 9.67 -9.93
CA PHE A 175 5.35 9.72 -8.47
C PHE A 175 6.39 10.73 -8.00
N ASN A 176 7.56 10.78 -8.64
CA ASN A 176 8.66 11.65 -8.26
C ASN A 176 8.40 13.11 -8.68
N GLU A 177 7.80 13.36 -9.85
CA GLU A 177 7.41 14.70 -10.31
C GLU A 177 6.48 15.40 -9.33
N LYS A 178 5.44 14.73 -8.83
CA LYS A 178 4.50 15.28 -7.84
C LYS A 178 5.14 15.63 -6.49
N ARG A 179 6.29 15.04 -6.16
CA ARG A 179 7.02 15.35 -4.93
C ARG A 179 7.88 16.59 -5.03
N SER A 180 8.30 16.99 -6.23
CA SER A 180 9.11 18.18 -6.45
C SER A 180 8.30 19.49 -6.42
N GLU A 181 6.96 19.41 -6.44
CA GLU A 181 6.05 20.56 -6.42
C GLU A 181 5.56 20.93 -5.00
N ASN A 182 5.92 20.18 -3.96
CA ASN A 182 5.60 20.39 -2.56
C ASN A 182 6.86 20.73 -1.74
#